data_046b823d50a885f67429f2e544912d11
#
_entry.id   046b823d50a885f67429f2e544912d11
#
_cell.length_a   1.000
_cell.length_b   1.000
_cell.length_c   1.000
_cell.angle_alpha   90.00
_cell.angle_beta   90.00
_cell.angle_gamma   90.00
#
_symmetry.space_group_name_H-M   'P 1'
#
loop_
_entity.id
_entity.type
_entity.pdbx_description
1 polymer ?
#
loop_
_entity_poly.entity_id
_entity_poly.type
_entity_poly.pdbx_seq_one_letter_code
_entity_poly.pdbx_strand_id
1 'polypeptide(L)'
;MHKTIPDIPPDAYTDPKRLLGVRLVGLGRRWRKTLDTQLATNGLSDAAWTPLMHLLRLGDGLSQTELAAAIGLEGSSLVRLLDMLVAQGLIERQTHASDRRIKLIYLTAQGRQTATEVRQSLTAIEDALLIDLEPQAAQWMLQAFD
;
A
#
# COMPACT_ATOMS: atom_id res chain seq x y z
N MET A 1 12.74 -33.69 -21.53
CA MET A 1 13.20 -33.61 -20.12
C MET A 1 11.96 -33.49 -19.23
N HIS A 2 11.54 -34.58 -18.59
CA HIS A 2 10.47 -34.52 -17.57
C HIS A 2 11.04 -33.86 -16.33
N LYS A 3 10.51 -32.68 -16.01
CA LYS A 3 10.81 -31.98 -14.76
C LYS A 3 10.12 -32.77 -13.64
N THR A 4 10.90 -33.53 -12.87
CA THR A 4 10.40 -34.26 -11.71
C THR A 4 9.81 -33.25 -10.74
N ILE A 5 8.51 -33.30 -10.52
CA ILE A 5 7.85 -32.50 -9.49
C ILE A 5 8.40 -33.02 -8.16
N PRO A 6 8.99 -32.16 -7.31
CA PRO A 6 9.49 -32.63 -6.02
C PRO A 6 8.34 -33.23 -5.21
N ASP A 7 8.60 -34.34 -4.55
CA ASP A 7 7.65 -35.01 -3.68
C ASP A 7 7.36 -34.08 -2.50
N ILE A 8 6.18 -33.50 -2.48
CA ILE A 8 5.77 -32.54 -1.44
C ILE A 8 5.20 -33.39 -0.29
N PRO A 9 5.80 -33.35 0.89
CA PRO A 9 5.33 -34.16 2.00
C PRO A 9 3.89 -33.80 2.37
N PRO A 10 3.07 -34.78 2.81
CA PRO A 10 1.64 -34.60 3.09
C PRO A 10 1.34 -33.48 4.11
N ASP A 11 2.25 -33.23 5.04
CA ASP A 11 2.16 -32.19 6.08
C ASP A 11 2.44 -30.78 5.55
N ALA A 12 2.94 -30.65 4.31
CA ALA A 12 3.22 -29.33 3.74
C ALA A 12 1.99 -28.41 3.65
N TYR A 13 0.81 -29.00 3.62
CA TYR A 13 -0.47 -28.25 3.55
C TYR A 13 -1.20 -28.14 4.90
N THR A 14 -0.68 -28.76 5.96
CA THR A 14 -1.30 -28.77 7.30
C THR A 14 -0.42 -28.12 8.35
N ASP A 15 0.89 -28.03 8.14
CA ASP A 15 1.82 -27.33 9.04
C ASP A 15 1.51 -25.83 9.07
N PRO A 16 1.13 -25.26 10.24
CA PRO A 16 0.81 -23.83 10.37
C PRO A 16 1.94 -22.90 9.89
N LYS A 17 3.21 -23.26 10.12
CA LYS A 17 4.36 -22.45 9.70
C LYS A 17 4.47 -22.36 8.18
N ARG A 18 4.20 -23.47 7.47
CA ARG A 18 4.25 -23.52 6.01
C ARG A 18 3.05 -22.80 5.37
N LEU A 19 1.90 -22.82 6.04
CA LEU A 19 0.69 -22.14 5.60
C LEU A 19 0.76 -20.62 5.80
N LEU A 20 1.57 -20.14 6.75
CA LEU A 20 1.61 -18.74 7.15
C LEU A 20 1.86 -17.81 5.95
N GLY A 21 2.89 -18.07 5.14
CA GLY A 21 3.23 -17.24 3.99
C GLY A 21 2.10 -17.17 2.96
N VAL A 22 1.49 -18.33 2.63
CA VAL A 22 0.37 -18.39 1.69
C VAL A 22 -0.85 -17.63 2.22
N ARG A 23 -1.13 -17.77 3.51
CA ARG A 23 -2.24 -17.08 4.19
C ARG A 23 -2.02 -15.57 4.23
N LEU A 24 -0.82 -15.10 4.55
CA LEU A 24 -0.47 -13.67 4.57
C LEU A 24 -0.61 -13.04 3.19
N VAL A 25 -0.06 -13.68 2.15
CA VAL A 25 -0.18 -13.18 0.77
C VAL A 25 -1.65 -13.15 0.32
N GLY A 26 -2.41 -14.20 0.62
CA GLY A 26 -3.82 -14.28 0.28
C GLY A 26 -4.66 -13.25 1.04
N LEU A 27 -4.37 -13.04 2.33
CA LEU A 27 -5.03 -12.02 3.14
C LEU A 27 -4.73 -10.62 2.62
N GLY A 28 -3.45 -10.30 2.37
CA GLY A 28 -3.04 -9.00 1.85
C GLY A 28 -3.69 -8.65 0.51
N ARG A 29 -3.84 -9.63 -0.41
CA ARG A 29 -4.55 -9.42 -1.68
C ARG A 29 -6.04 -9.13 -1.48
N ARG A 30 -6.72 -9.88 -0.60
CA ARG A 30 -8.14 -9.64 -0.29
C ARG A 30 -8.33 -8.31 0.40
N TRP A 31 -7.49 -7.98 1.36
CA TRP A 31 -7.48 -6.71 2.06
C TRP A 31 -7.41 -5.54 1.08
N ARG A 32 -6.37 -5.54 0.23
CA ARG A 32 -6.23 -4.50 -0.80
C ARG A 32 -7.44 -4.40 -1.72
N LYS A 33 -7.93 -5.53 -2.23
CA LYS A 33 -9.10 -5.55 -3.11
C LYS A 33 -10.34 -4.94 -2.43
N THR A 34 -10.55 -5.24 -1.15
CA THR A 34 -11.68 -4.66 -0.38
C THR A 34 -11.53 -3.15 -0.24
N LEU A 35 -10.35 -2.67 0.12
CA LEU A 35 -10.08 -1.24 0.23
C LEU A 35 -10.28 -0.53 -1.13
N ASP A 36 -9.69 -1.05 -2.20
CA ASP A 36 -9.83 -0.47 -3.55
C ASP A 36 -11.29 -0.40 -3.99
N THR A 37 -12.07 -1.47 -3.75
CA THR A 37 -13.49 -1.50 -4.11
C THR A 37 -14.30 -0.46 -3.33
N GLN A 38 -14.05 -0.30 -2.04
CA GLN A 38 -14.80 0.63 -1.21
C GLN A 38 -14.36 2.09 -1.42
N LEU A 39 -13.08 2.32 -1.73
CA LEU A 39 -12.56 3.66 -2.04
C LEU A 39 -12.90 4.14 -3.45
N ALA A 40 -13.20 3.25 -4.40
CA ALA A 40 -13.61 3.62 -5.75
C ALA A 40 -14.87 4.51 -5.75
N THR A 41 -15.73 4.40 -4.74
CA THR A 41 -16.89 5.26 -4.57
C THR A 41 -16.52 6.73 -4.29
N ASN A 42 -15.30 7.01 -3.84
CA ASN A 42 -14.79 8.34 -3.54
C ASN A 42 -14.05 9.00 -4.72
N GLY A 43 -14.15 8.45 -5.93
CA GLY A 43 -13.57 9.02 -7.16
C GLY A 43 -12.05 8.77 -7.32
N LEU A 44 -11.44 8.01 -6.43
CA LEU A 44 -10.07 7.56 -6.56
C LEU A 44 -10.08 6.13 -7.10
N SER A 45 -9.82 5.98 -8.40
CA SER A 45 -9.64 4.68 -9.01
C SER A 45 -8.26 4.10 -8.70
N ASP A 46 -8.22 2.77 -8.51
CA ASP A 46 -7.04 1.91 -8.58
C ASP A 46 -5.77 2.42 -7.90
N ALA A 47 -5.54 2.01 -6.66
CA ALA A 47 -4.26 2.18 -5.93
C ALA A 47 -3.68 3.62 -5.89
N ALA A 48 -4.32 4.61 -6.53
CA ALA A 48 -3.89 6.01 -6.54
C ALA A 48 -3.87 6.65 -5.13
N TRP A 49 -4.71 6.14 -4.24
CA TRP A 49 -4.72 6.55 -2.83
C TRP A 49 -3.44 6.15 -2.08
N THR A 50 -2.76 5.06 -2.50
CA THR A 50 -1.58 4.54 -1.80
C THR A 50 -0.43 5.55 -1.72
N PRO A 51 0.01 6.23 -2.81
CA PRO A 51 1.00 7.28 -2.73
C PRO A 51 0.57 8.44 -1.83
N LEU A 52 -0.70 8.84 -1.88
CA LEU A 52 -1.23 9.92 -1.03
C LEU A 52 -1.13 9.57 0.45
N MET A 53 -1.47 8.33 0.83
CA MET A 53 -1.37 7.86 2.22
C MET A 53 0.07 7.82 2.72
N HIS A 54 1.02 7.40 1.86
CA HIS A 54 2.43 7.38 2.23
C HIS A 54 2.99 8.80 2.40
N LEU A 55 2.66 9.73 1.50
CA LEU A 55 3.04 11.14 1.63
C LEU A 55 2.41 11.79 2.87
N LEU A 56 1.14 11.49 3.17
CA LEU A 56 0.49 12.01 4.37
C LEU A 56 1.16 11.51 5.65
N ARG A 57 1.60 10.24 5.67
CA ARG A 57 2.22 9.59 6.84
C ARG A 57 3.69 9.93 7.03
N LEU A 58 4.46 9.91 5.95
CA LEU A 58 5.93 10.06 5.98
C LEU A 58 6.39 11.51 5.83
N GLY A 59 5.51 12.37 5.34
CA GLY A 59 5.81 13.76 5.04
C GLY A 59 6.09 14.00 3.56
N ASP A 60 6.10 15.26 3.20
CA ASP A 60 6.40 15.75 1.85
C ASP A 60 7.90 15.71 1.56
N GLY A 61 8.27 15.79 0.28
CA GLY A 61 9.66 15.90 -0.16
C GLY A 61 10.36 14.56 -0.30
N LEU A 62 9.62 13.46 -0.33
CA LEU A 62 10.19 12.16 -0.67
C LEU A 62 10.57 12.12 -2.16
N SER A 63 11.72 11.56 -2.46
CA SER A 63 12.06 11.20 -3.84
C SER A 63 11.16 10.07 -4.34
N GLN A 64 11.03 9.97 -5.66
CA GLN A 64 10.25 8.89 -6.27
C GLN A 64 10.77 7.50 -5.86
N THR A 65 12.09 7.36 -5.68
CA THR A 65 12.72 6.10 -5.26
C THR A 65 12.37 5.74 -3.81
N GLU A 66 12.42 6.71 -2.90
CA GLU A 66 12.02 6.51 -1.50
C GLU A 66 10.54 6.17 -1.39
N LEU A 67 9.69 6.85 -2.15
CA LEU A 67 8.27 6.57 -2.17
C LEU A 67 7.97 5.18 -2.75
N ALA A 68 8.65 4.77 -3.84
CA ALA A 68 8.52 3.43 -4.41
C ALA A 68 8.91 2.35 -3.39
N ALA A 69 10.02 2.53 -2.70
CA ALA A 69 10.48 1.61 -1.65
C ALA A 69 9.47 1.53 -0.50
N ALA A 70 8.93 2.66 -0.06
CA ALA A 70 7.95 2.71 1.04
C ALA A 70 6.61 2.02 0.68
N ILE A 71 6.20 2.08 -0.59
CA ILE A 71 4.96 1.46 -1.08
C ILE A 71 5.17 -0.03 -1.43
N GLY A 72 6.41 -0.44 -1.71
CA GLY A 72 6.72 -1.78 -2.22
C GLY A 72 6.33 -1.96 -3.69
N LEU A 73 6.39 -0.90 -4.51
CA LEU A 73 6.09 -0.92 -5.93
C LEU A 73 7.37 -0.79 -6.77
N GLU A 74 7.36 -1.42 -7.94
CA GLU A 74 8.38 -1.17 -8.95
C GLU A 74 8.24 0.25 -9.51
N GLY A 75 9.38 0.90 -9.84
CA GLY A 75 9.44 2.30 -10.23
C GLY A 75 8.52 2.67 -11.41
N SER A 76 8.38 1.81 -12.42
CA SER A 76 7.53 2.05 -13.59
C SER A 76 6.04 2.14 -13.25
N SER A 77 5.55 1.32 -12.33
CA SER A 77 4.17 1.34 -11.87
C SER A 77 3.88 2.62 -11.08
N LEU A 78 4.82 3.04 -10.23
CA LEU A 78 4.68 4.27 -9.47
C LEU A 78 4.67 5.51 -10.37
N VAL A 79 5.50 5.56 -11.45
CA VAL A 79 5.54 6.70 -12.39
C VAL A 79 4.14 7.00 -12.92
N ARG A 80 3.42 5.99 -13.41
CA ARG A 80 2.06 6.17 -13.95
C ARG A 80 1.07 6.71 -12.90
N LEU A 81 1.16 6.21 -11.67
CA LEU A 81 0.31 6.70 -10.58
C LEU A 81 0.62 8.16 -10.24
N LEU A 82 1.90 8.51 -10.16
CA LEU A 82 2.31 9.90 -9.89
C LEU A 82 1.92 10.85 -11.03
N ASP A 83 2.04 10.42 -12.30
CA ASP A 83 1.62 11.24 -13.46
C ASP A 83 0.12 11.53 -13.40
N MET A 84 -0.68 10.53 -13.05
CA MET A 84 -2.13 10.71 -12.87
C MET A 84 -2.44 11.66 -11.71
N LEU A 85 -1.77 11.52 -10.56
CA LEU A 85 -1.98 12.40 -9.41
C LEU A 85 -1.54 13.85 -9.69
N VAL A 86 -0.49 14.06 -10.49
CA VAL A 86 -0.09 15.39 -10.98
C VAL A 86 -1.17 15.97 -11.89
N ALA A 87 -1.69 15.17 -12.83
CA ALA A 87 -2.75 15.61 -13.75
C ALA A 87 -4.04 15.98 -13.01
N GLN A 88 -4.32 15.34 -11.87
CA GLN A 88 -5.44 15.66 -10.99
C GLN A 88 -5.17 16.82 -10.02
N GLY A 89 -3.97 17.39 -10.03
CA GLY A 89 -3.59 18.48 -9.13
C GLY A 89 -3.45 18.08 -7.67
N LEU A 90 -3.29 16.77 -7.37
CA LEU A 90 -3.19 16.27 -5.99
C LEU A 90 -1.74 16.26 -5.47
N ILE A 91 -0.78 16.14 -6.36
CA ILE A 91 0.64 16.24 -6.03
C ILE A 91 1.37 17.16 -7.00
N GLU A 92 2.52 17.64 -6.58
CA GLU A 92 3.48 18.33 -7.43
C GLU A 92 4.87 17.73 -7.32
N ARG A 93 5.67 17.89 -8.37
CA ARG A 93 7.07 17.46 -8.43
C ARG A 93 7.97 18.67 -8.40
N GLN A 94 8.84 18.73 -7.43
CA GLN A 94 9.88 19.75 -7.33
C GLN A 94 11.26 19.16 -7.64
N THR A 95 12.13 19.93 -8.28
CA THR A 95 13.49 19.49 -8.52
C THR A 95 14.31 19.67 -7.25
N HIS A 96 15.07 18.64 -6.85
CA HIS A 96 15.95 18.73 -5.70
C HIS A 96 17.00 19.83 -5.90
N ALA A 97 17.29 20.62 -4.85
CA ALA A 97 18.14 21.80 -4.97
C ALA A 97 19.58 21.50 -5.41
N SER A 98 20.14 20.36 -4.95
CA SER A 98 21.54 19.98 -5.25
C SER A 98 21.70 18.97 -6.37
N ASP A 99 20.64 18.23 -6.76
CA ASP A 99 20.68 17.28 -7.88
C ASP A 99 19.39 17.35 -8.72
N ARG A 100 19.50 17.95 -9.90
CA ARG A 100 18.37 18.13 -10.82
C ARG A 100 17.77 16.84 -11.37
N ARG A 101 18.44 15.70 -11.21
CA ARG A 101 17.93 14.38 -11.62
C ARG A 101 16.92 13.84 -10.61
N ILE A 102 16.96 14.33 -9.37
CA ILE A 102 16.06 13.90 -8.32
C ILE A 102 14.81 14.78 -8.34
N LYS A 103 13.64 14.15 -8.41
CA LYS A 103 12.34 14.79 -8.25
C LYS A 103 11.76 14.43 -6.90
N LEU A 104 11.42 15.45 -6.13
CA LEU A 104 10.78 15.35 -4.85
C LEU A 104 9.27 15.51 -5.04
N ILE A 105 8.50 14.73 -4.30
CA ILE A 105 7.04 14.66 -4.42
C ILE A 105 6.43 15.37 -3.20
N TYR A 106 5.47 16.26 -3.48
CA TYR A 106 4.76 17.05 -2.47
C TYR A 106 3.25 16.93 -2.67
N LEU A 107 2.50 16.88 -1.58
CA LEU A 107 1.06 17.05 -1.64
C LEU A 107 0.71 18.52 -1.89
N THR A 108 -0.20 18.78 -2.83
CA THR A 108 -0.84 20.10 -2.93
C THR A 108 -1.82 20.30 -1.77
N ALA A 109 -2.36 21.52 -1.60
CA ALA A 109 -3.43 21.76 -0.63
C ALA A 109 -4.65 20.87 -0.88
N GLN A 110 -5.06 20.72 -2.15
CA GLN A 110 -6.11 19.80 -2.56
C GLN A 110 -5.73 18.34 -2.29
N GLY A 111 -4.50 17.93 -2.62
CA GLY A 111 -4.01 16.58 -2.35
C GLY A 111 -4.01 16.23 -0.86
N ARG A 112 -3.65 17.16 -0.01
CA ARG A 112 -3.69 16.98 1.46
C ARG A 112 -5.11 16.81 1.97
N GLN A 113 -6.04 17.62 1.46
CA GLN A 113 -7.46 17.47 1.79
C GLN A 113 -7.98 16.10 1.35
N THR A 114 -7.77 15.73 0.07
CA THR A 114 -8.19 14.43 -0.47
C THR A 114 -7.56 13.26 0.31
N ALA A 115 -6.26 13.35 0.64
CA ALA A 115 -5.58 12.34 1.44
C ALA A 115 -6.20 12.17 2.83
N THR A 116 -6.62 13.29 3.45
CA THR A 116 -7.29 13.25 4.76
C THR A 116 -8.66 12.58 4.67
N GLU A 117 -9.46 12.91 3.66
CA GLU A 117 -10.76 12.28 3.41
C GLU A 117 -10.64 10.77 3.15
N VAL A 118 -9.65 10.37 2.33
CA VAL A 118 -9.33 8.96 2.10
C VAL A 118 -8.91 8.28 3.40
N ARG A 119 -8.09 8.91 4.23
CA ARG A 119 -7.68 8.34 5.52
C ARG A 119 -8.86 8.09 6.44
N GLN A 120 -9.81 9.01 6.49
CA GLN A 120 -11.05 8.82 7.27
C GLN A 120 -11.87 7.65 6.75
N SER A 121 -12.03 7.55 5.43
CA SER A 121 -12.73 6.43 4.80
C SER A 121 -12.03 5.10 5.08
N LEU A 122 -10.70 5.04 4.95
CA LEU A 122 -9.90 3.86 5.28
C LEU A 122 -10.09 3.43 6.73
N THR A 123 -10.04 4.37 7.68
CA THR A 123 -10.25 4.06 9.10
C THR A 123 -11.61 3.42 9.33
N ALA A 124 -12.68 3.97 8.76
CA ALA A 124 -14.01 3.40 8.91
C ALA A 124 -14.14 1.99 8.31
N ILE A 125 -13.48 1.75 7.16
CA ILE A 125 -13.43 0.43 6.52
C ILE A 125 -12.64 -0.56 7.38
N GLU A 126 -11.48 -0.15 7.89
CA GLU A 126 -10.62 -0.97 8.75
C GLU A 126 -11.33 -1.35 10.04
N ASP A 127 -12.01 -0.41 10.68
CA ASP A 127 -12.81 -0.65 11.90
C ASP A 127 -13.91 -1.69 11.64
N ALA A 128 -14.61 -1.58 10.51
CA ALA A 128 -15.64 -2.54 10.15
C ALA A 128 -15.08 -3.93 9.82
N LEU A 129 -13.93 -4.01 9.16
CA LEU A 129 -13.29 -5.29 8.81
C LEU A 129 -12.68 -6.01 10.03
N LEU A 130 -12.24 -5.25 11.03
CA LEU A 130 -11.55 -5.75 12.20
C LEU A 130 -12.41 -5.78 13.46
N ILE A 131 -13.72 -5.58 13.32
CA ILE A 131 -14.65 -5.46 14.46
C ILE A 131 -14.60 -6.66 15.43
N ASP A 132 -14.37 -7.85 14.89
CA ASP A 132 -14.28 -9.09 15.67
C ASP A 132 -12.85 -9.43 16.11
N LEU A 133 -11.86 -8.58 15.76
CA LEU A 133 -10.48 -8.81 16.14
C LEU A 133 -10.18 -8.25 17.53
N GLU A 134 -9.93 -9.12 18.48
CA GLU A 134 -9.51 -8.73 19.82
C GLU A 134 -8.22 -7.88 19.79
N PRO A 135 -8.16 -6.74 20.51
CA PRO A 135 -7.00 -5.85 20.52
C PRO A 135 -5.69 -6.55 20.87
N GLN A 136 -5.73 -7.50 21.79
CA GLN A 136 -4.57 -8.30 22.20
C GLN A 136 -4.07 -9.20 21.07
N ALA A 137 -4.98 -9.78 20.27
CA ALA A 137 -4.61 -10.59 19.11
C ALA A 137 -3.94 -9.74 18.04
N ALA A 138 -4.46 -8.54 17.76
CA ALA A 138 -3.83 -7.59 16.86
C ALA A 138 -2.41 -7.22 17.30
N GLN A 139 -2.22 -6.97 18.60
CA GLN A 139 -0.91 -6.65 19.16
C GLN A 139 0.10 -7.81 19.00
N TRP A 140 -0.31 -9.05 19.28
CA TRP A 140 0.55 -10.22 19.06
C TRP A 140 0.93 -10.43 17.61
N MET A 141 -0.01 -10.20 16.66
CA MET A 141 0.27 -10.27 15.23
C MET A 141 1.32 -9.23 14.82
N LEU A 142 1.18 -7.98 15.28
CA LEU A 142 2.15 -6.92 14.98
C LEU A 142 3.54 -7.25 15.54
N GLN A 143 3.63 -7.72 16.78
CA GLN A 143 4.89 -8.14 17.39
C GLN A 143 5.57 -9.32 16.65
N ALA A 144 4.79 -10.16 15.98
CA ALA A 144 5.34 -11.28 15.22
C ALA A 144 5.88 -10.86 13.83
N PHE A 145 5.58 -9.65 13.38
CA PHE A 145 6.07 -9.10 12.10
C PHE A 145 7.33 -8.24 12.26
N ASP A 146 7.68 -7.84 13.49
CA ASP A 146 8.90 -7.10 13.85
C ASP A 146 10.09 -8.05 14.11
#